data_7b10184a7a55bc93ceaf4ab14d39e42b
#
_entry.id   7b10184a7a55bc93ceaf4ab14d39e42b
#
_cell.length_a   1.000
_cell.length_b   1.000
_cell.length_c   1.000
_cell.angle_alpha   90.00
_cell.angle_beta   90.00
_cell.angle_gamma   90.00
#
_symmetry.space_group_name_H-M   'P 1'
#
loop_
_entity.id
_entity.type
_entity.pdbx_description
1 polymer ?
#
loop_
_entity_poly.entity_id
_entity_poly.type
_entity_poly.pdbx_seq_one_letter_code
_entity_poly.pdbx_strand_id
1 'polypeptide(L)'
;MAKIIDGKVISTALKERIAAEVEKLKEKGICPGLAVIIVGENPASQVYVRNKERTCISLGMKSEKIELKESTTQEELLEIIDKLNKDDSIHGILCQLPLPSHINEKDILNAISYEKDVDAFHPINVGKIMIGDFDFLPCTPAGIMEMLRYEGIETKGKNYVVIGRSNIVGKPMAMLMLHADSTVTICHSRTKNLKEICLGADILIAAVGKANFVTADMVKEGAVVIDVGMNRVDGKLCGDVDYENVQNIASAITPVPGGVGPMTIATLMQNTLTAAKRKNGIL
;
A
#
# COMPACT_ATOMS: atom_id res chain seq x y z
N MET A 1 -11.67 16.77 19.54
CA MET A 1 -11.79 15.87 18.39
C MET A 1 -10.49 15.87 17.61
N ALA A 2 -10.05 14.69 17.16
CA ALA A 2 -8.85 14.53 16.37
C ALA A 2 -8.91 15.27 15.03
N LYS A 3 -7.75 15.71 14.51
CA LYS A 3 -7.60 16.15 13.12
C LYS A 3 -7.84 14.94 12.20
N ILE A 4 -8.67 15.09 11.18
CA ILE A 4 -8.89 14.02 10.20
C ILE A 4 -7.75 14.02 9.18
N ILE A 5 -7.09 12.88 9.03
CA ILE A 5 -6.09 12.64 7.99
C ILE A 5 -6.84 12.13 6.75
N ASP A 6 -7.20 13.04 5.83
CA ASP A 6 -8.03 12.73 4.67
C ASP A 6 -7.19 12.17 3.51
N GLY A 7 -7.23 10.85 3.35
CA GLY A 7 -6.51 10.18 2.27
C GLY A 7 -7.01 10.52 0.86
N LYS A 8 -8.25 10.99 0.70
CA LYS A 8 -8.76 11.44 -0.61
C LYS A 8 -8.06 12.74 -1.03
N VAL A 9 -7.96 13.69 -0.13
CA VAL A 9 -7.26 14.97 -0.38
C VAL A 9 -5.80 14.71 -0.69
N ILE A 10 -5.12 13.94 0.17
CA ILE A 10 -3.69 13.65 0.03
C ILE A 10 -3.38 12.85 -1.24
N SER A 11 -4.22 11.85 -1.57
CA SER A 11 -4.04 11.08 -2.80
C SER A 11 -4.29 11.92 -4.06
N THR A 12 -5.15 12.93 -4.00
CA THR A 12 -5.35 13.87 -5.11
C THR A 12 -4.13 14.71 -5.34
N ALA A 13 -3.57 15.32 -4.29
CA ALA A 13 -2.33 16.09 -4.38
C ALA A 13 -1.14 15.25 -4.90
N LEU A 14 -1.03 13.97 -4.46
CA LEU A 14 -0.02 13.05 -4.97
C LEU A 14 -0.23 12.75 -6.46
N LYS A 15 -1.46 12.48 -6.89
CA LYS A 15 -1.79 12.22 -8.29
C LYS A 15 -1.50 13.40 -9.20
N GLU A 16 -1.75 14.64 -8.76
CA GLU A 16 -1.41 15.84 -9.52
C GLU A 16 0.11 15.95 -9.75
N ARG A 17 0.93 15.68 -8.73
CA ARG A 17 2.39 15.63 -8.87
C ARG A 17 2.83 14.54 -9.84
N ILE A 18 2.23 13.35 -9.75
CA ILE A 18 2.53 12.23 -10.66
C ILE A 18 2.18 12.63 -12.12
N ALA A 19 0.99 13.19 -12.36
CA ALA A 19 0.56 13.60 -13.69
C ALA A 19 1.54 14.60 -14.33
N ALA A 20 1.99 15.61 -13.57
CA ALA A 20 2.98 16.57 -14.05
C ALA A 20 4.32 15.92 -14.43
N GLU A 21 4.76 14.90 -13.67
CA GLU A 21 5.99 14.17 -14.00
C GLU A 21 5.80 13.20 -15.18
N VAL A 22 4.62 12.61 -15.34
CA VAL A 22 4.29 11.78 -16.51
C VAL A 22 4.34 12.60 -17.80
N GLU A 23 3.79 13.82 -17.81
CA GLU A 23 3.86 14.70 -18.98
C GLU A 23 5.31 15.04 -19.36
N LYS A 24 6.17 15.35 -18.38
CA LYS A 24 7.61 15.56 -18.64
C LYS A 24 8.31 14.33 -19.24
N LEU A 25 7.89 13.12 -18.86
CA LEU A 25 8.43 11.90 -19.45
C LEU A 25 7.93 11.70 -20.88
N LYS A 26 6.68 12.01 -21.16
CA LYS A 26 6.10 11.93 -22.52
C LYS A 26 6.78 12.88 -23.50
N GLU A 27 7.17 14.06 -23.05
CA GLU A 27 7.98 14.99 -23.87
C GLU A 27 9.32 14.36 -24.30
N LYS A 28 9.81 13.38 -23.53
CA LYS A 28 11.01 12.58 -23.84
C LYS A 28 10.70 11.27 -24.57
N GLY A 29 9.45 11.05 -25.00
CA GLY A 29 9.00 9.84 -25.66
C GLY A 29 8.79 8.64 -24.72
N ILE A 30 8.75 8.85 -23.40
CA ILE A 30 8.60 7.78 -22.40
C ILE A 30 7.19 7.84 -21.83
N CYS A 31 6.40 6.77 -22.03
CA CYS A 31 5.09 6.63 -21.42
C CYS A 31 5.14 5.53 -20.33
N PRO A 32 5.00 5.85 -19.03
CA PRO A 32 4.97 4.84 -18.00
C PRO A 32 3.83 3.85 -18.26
N GLY A 33 4.10 2.54 -18.17
CA GLY A 33 3.13 1.48 -18.45
C GLY A 33 2.95 0.56 -17.24
N LEU A 34 1.71 0.30 -16.87
CA LEU A 34 1.32 -0.63 -15.80
C LEU A 34 0.49 -1.77 -16.38
N ALA A 35 0.92 -3.01 -16.15
CA ALA A 35 0.12 -4.20 -16.38
C ALA A 35 -0.51 -4.68 -15.07
N VAL A 36 -1.82 -4.92 -15.10
CA VAL A 36 -2.57 -5.46 -13.95
C VAL A 36 -3.22 -6.76 -14.37
N ILE A 37 -2.82 -7.85 -13.73
CA ILE A 37 -3.36 -9.19 -13.96
C ILE A 37 -4.39 -9.50 -12.88
N ILE A 38 -5.53 -10.02 -13.28
CA ILE A 38 -6.54 -10.56 -12.37
C ILE A 38 -6.96 -11.96 -12.86
N VAL A 39 -7.04 -12.91 -11.92
CA VAL A 39 -7.47 -14.28 -12.19
C VAL A 39 -8.78 -14.53 -11.44
N GLY A 40 -9.82 -14.92 -12.18
CA GLY A 40 -11.17 -15.14 -11.66
C GLY A 40 -12.00 -13.87 -11.52
N GLU A 41 -13.21 -14.03 -10.97
CA GLU A 41 -14.26 -13.00 -10.97
C GLU A 41 -14.59 -12.45 -9.56
N ASN A 42 -13.62 -12.45 -8.64
CA ASN A 42 -13.87 -11.91 -7.30
C ASN A 42 -14.35 -10.44 -7.38
N PRO A 43 -15.58 -10.12 -6.91
CA PRO A 43 -16.17 -8.79 -7.12
C PRO A 43 -15.37 -7.65 -6.47
N ALA A 44 -14.75 -7.91 -5.32
CA ALA A 44 -13.92 -6.91 -4.64
C ALA A 44 -12.65 -6.63 -5.45
N SER A 45 -11.97 -7.66 -5.95
CA SER A 45 -10.78 -7.54 -6.79
C SER A 45 -11.08 -6.78 -8.08
N GLN A 46 -12.23 -7.07 -8.72
CA GLN A 46 -12.69 -6.37 -9.94
C GLN A 46 -12.87 -4.85 -9.72
N VAL A 47 -13.41 -4.45 -8.57
CA VAL A 47 -13.56 -3.03 -8.23
C VAL A 47 -12.19 -2.36 -8.08
N TYR A 48 -11.25 -3.02 -7.39
CA TYR A 48 -9.88 -2.50 -7.20
C TYR A 48 -9.13 -2.37 -8.52
N VAL A 49 -9.18 -3.39 -9.38
CA VAL A 49 -8.53 -3.38 -10.70
C VAL A 49 -9.09 -2.27 -11.58
N ARG A 50 -10.42 -2.11 -11.65
CA ARG A 50 -11.04 -1.00 -12.39
C ARG A 50 -10.60 0.39 -11.89
N ASN A 51 -10.48 0.56 -10.58
CA ASN A 51 -10.03 1.83 -10.02
C ASN A 51 -8.54 2.09 -10.33
N LYS A 52 -7.68 1.06 -10.31
CA LYS A 52 -6.27 1.14 -10.72
C LYS A 52 -6.16 1.54 -12.20
N GLU A 53 -6.89 0.84 -13.09
CA GLU A 53 -6.94 1.13 -14.53
C GLU A 53 -7.38 2.58 -14.81
N ARG A 54 -8.51 3.00 -14.24
CA ARG A 54 -9.02 4.38 -14.41
C ARG A 54 -8.02 5.42 -13.93
N THR A 55 -7.39 5.20 -12.77
CA THR A 55 -6.39 6.12 -12.24
C THR A 55 -5.16 6.17 -13.14
N CYS A 56 -4.65 5.02 -13.58
CA CYS A 56 -3.52 4.92 -14.49
C CYS A 56 -3.76 5.75 -15.77
N ILE A 57 -4.89 5.52 -16.43
CA ILE A 57 -5.29 6.25 -17.65
C ILE A 57 -5.45 7.76 -17.38
N SER A 58 -6.11 8.13 -16.27
CA SER A 58 -6.33 9.56 -15.92
C SER A 58 -5.04 10.34 -15.67
N LEU A 59 -3.96 9.66 -15.32
CA LEU A 59 -2.63 10.22 -15.13
C LEU A 59 -1.78 10.21 -16.42
N GLY A 60 -2.38 9.79 -17.56
CA GLY A 60 -1.70 9.75 -18.84
C GLY A 60 -0.73 8.59 -19.01
N MET A 61 -0.79 7.56 -18.16
CA MET A 61 0.02 6.35 -18.25
C MET A 61 -0.65 5.29 -19.15
N LYS A 62 0.13 4.38 -19.74
CA LYS A 62 -0.36 3.17 -20.38
C LYS A 62 -0.89 2.21 -19.33
N SER A 63 -2.11 1.70 -19.51
CA SER A 63 -2.70 0.66 -18.67
C SER A 63 -3.01 -0.57 -19.50
N GLU A 64 -2.50 -1.72 -19.05
CA GLU A 64 -2.78 -3.02 -19.67
C GLU A 64 -3.46 -3.91 -18.63
N LYS A 65 -4.76 -4.17 -18.84
CA LYS A 65 -5.53 -5.05 -17.97
C LYS A 65 -5.62 -6.44 -18.60
N ILE A 66 -5.21 -7.47 -17.84
CA ILE A 66 -5.24 -8.87 -18.27
C ILE A 66 -6.21 -9.61 -17.35
N GLU A 67 -7.36 -9.97 -17.91
CA GLU A 67 -8.42 -10.71 -17.21
C GLU A 67 -8.34 -12.19 -17.59
N LEU A 68 -8.06 -13.03 -16.60
CA LEU A 68 -7.90 -14.47 -16.78
C LEU A 68 -9.04 -15.23 -16.09
N LYS A 69 -9.41 -16.36 -16.66
CA LYS A 69 -10.43 -17.23 -16.07
C LYS A 69 -9.93 -17.84 -14.78
N GLU A 70 -10.85 -18.18 -13.87
CA GLU A 70 -10.50 -18.87 -12.63
C GLU A 70 -9.80 -20.23 -12.89
N SER A 71 -10.08 -20.87 -14.03
CA SER A 71 -9.46 -22.13 -14.46
C SER A 71 -8.06 -21.98 -15.05
N THR A 72 -7.53 -20.75 -15.18
CA THR A 72 -6.17 -20.51 -15.69
C THR A 72 -5.14 -21.26 -14.85
N THR A 73 -4.23 -21.98 -15.51
CA THR A 73 -3.19 -22.73 -14.82
C THR A 73 -2.05 -21.82 -14.33
N GLN A 74 -1.25 -22.32 -13.41
CA GLN A 74 -0.07 -21.61 -12.95
C GLN A 74 0.94 -21.38 -14.09
N GLU A 75 1.11 -22.37 -14.95
CA GLU A 75 2.01 -22.31 -16.10
C GLU A 75 1.60 -21.22 -17.08
N GLU A 76 0.30 -21.16 -17.44
CA GLU A 76 -0.24 -20.11 -18.32
C GLU A 76 -0.02 -18.71 -17.72
N LEU A 77 -0.22 -18.54 -16.42
CA LEU A 77 0.01 -17.27 -15.74
C LEU A 77 1.50 -16.89 -15.71
N LEU A 78 2.40 -17.86 -15.51
CA LEU A 78 3.85 -17.65 -15.56
C LEU A 78 4.32 -17.24 -16.96
N GLU A 79 3.77 -17.83 -18.03
CA GLU A 79 4.07 -17.42 -19.40
C GLU A 79 3.66 -15.98 -19.71
N ILE A 80 2.51 -15.55 -19.17
CA ILE A 80 2.05 -14.16 -19.30
C ILE A 80 3.00 -13.20 -18.58
N ILE A 81 3.40 -13.54 -17.36
CA ILE A 81 4.34 -12.74 -16.58
C ILE A 81 5.69 -12.65 -17.30
N ASP A 82 6.18 -13.74 -17.87
CA ASP A 82 7.44 -13.75 -18.64
C ASP A 82 7.38 -12.81 -19.85
N LYS A 83 6.27 -12.80 -20.57
CA LYS A 83 6.03 -11.85 -21.69
C LYS A 83 6.04 -10.40 -21.20
N LEU A 84 5.36 -10.10 -20.10
CA LEU A 84 5.33 -8.77 -19.52
C LEU A 84 6.69 -8.32 -18.98
N ASN A 85 7.47 -9.24 -18.42
CA ASN A 85 8.83 -8.96 -17.97
C ASN A 85 9.73 -8.52 -19.13
N LYS A 86 9.50 -9.07 -20.34
CA LYS A 86 10.25 -8.75 -21.55
C LYS A 86 9.70 -7.55 -22.35
N ASP A 87 8.49 -7.10 -22.04
CA ASP A 87 7.87 -5.96 -22.73
C ASP A 87 8.44 -4.64 -22.22
N ASP A 88 9.15 -3.93 -23.09
CA ASP A 88 9.78 -2.65 -22.78
C ASP A 88 8.79 -1.53 -22.55
N SER A 89 7.56 -1.65 -23.02
CA SER A 89 6.49 -0.66 -22.78
C SER A 89 5.81 -0.81 -21.42
N ILE A 90 6.05 -1.93 -20.71
CA ILE A 90 5.54 -2.20 -19.37
C ILE A 90 6.64 -1.98 -18.36
N HIS A 91 6.41 -1.04 -17.43
CA HIS A 91 7.34 -0.64 -16.39
C HIS A 91 6.95 -1.19 -15.02
N GLY A 92 5.67 -1.45 -14.81
CA GLY A 92 5.15 -2.07 -13.59
C GLY A 92 4.24 -3.23 -13.90
N ILE A 93 4.34 -4.30 -13.11
CA ILE A 93 3.48 -5.48 -13.17
C ILE A 93 2.87 -5.69 -11.79
N LEU A 94 1.55 -5.90 -11.76
CA LEU A 94 0.81 -6.21 -10.55
C LEU A 94 -0.09 -7.42 -10.81
N CYS A 95 0.05 -8.46 -9.99
CA CYS A 95 -0.88 -9.57 -9.94
C CYS A 95 -1.84 -9.37 -8.77
N GLN A 96 -3.14 -9.16 -9.07
CA GLN A 96 -4.14 -8.86 -8.05
C GLN A 96 -4.43 -10.08 -7.17
N LEU A 97 -4.16 -9.94 -5.89
CA LEU A 97 -4.48 -10.96 -4.88
C LEU A 97 -5.93 -10.81 -4.37
N PRO A 98 -6.54 -11.90 -3.87
CA PRO A 98 -6.02 -13.27 -3.82
C PRO A 98 -6.09 -14.00 -5.16
N LEU A 99 -5.24 -14.98 -5.36
CA LEU A 99 -5.27 -15.90 -6.49
C LEU A 99 -6.15 -17.14 -6.17
N PRO A 100 -6.66 -17.86 -7.20
CA PRO A 100 -7.29 -19.16 -7.01
C PRO A 100 -6.37 -20.15 -6.27
N SER A 101 -6.95 -21.01 -5.43
CA SER A 101 -6.21 -21.89 -4.52
C SER A 101 -5.26 -22.90 -5.18
N HIS A 102 -5.44 -23.19 -6.47
CA HIS A 102 -4.57 -24.07 -7.24
C HIS A 102 -3.30 -23.38 -7.78
N ILE A 103 -3.20 -22.07 -7.64
CA ILE A 103 -2.03 -21.27 -8.05
C ILE A 103 -1.22 -20.91 -6.81
N ASN A 104 0.08 -21.19 -6.83
CA ASN A 104 0.98 -20.79 -5.74
C ASN A 104 1.32 -19.30 -5.85
N GLU A 105 0.70 -18.50 -4.99
CA GLU A 105 0.88 -17.05 -4.94
C GLU A 105 2.36 -16.63 -4.83
N LYS A 106 3.15 -17.35 -4.04
CA LYS A 106 4.57 -17.05 -3.84
C LYS A 106 5.38 -17.23 -5.13
N ASP A 107 5.09 -18.26 -5.92
CA ASP A 107 5.80 -18.50 -7.17
C ASP A 107 5.46 -17.42 -8.19
N ILE A 108 4.21 -16.99 -8.23
CA ILE A 108 3.74 -15.90 -9.11
C ILE A 108 4.42 -14.58 -8.74
N LEU A 109 4.43 -14.21 -7.46
CA LEU A 109 5.10 -12.97 -7.01
C LEU A 109 6.60 -12.99 -7.27
N ASN A 110 7.25 -14.14 -7.13
CA ASN A 110 8.68 -14.30 -7.42
C ASN A 110 9.02 -14.30 -8.94
N ALA A 111 8.04 -14.60 -9.80
CA ALA A 111 8.23 -14.60 -11.25
C ALA A 111 8.19 -13.18 -11.85
N ILE A 112 7.56 -12.22 -11.19
CA ILE A 112 7.60 -10.82 -11.60
C ILE A 112 9.04 -10.31 -11.40
N SER A 113 9.64 -9.69 -12.43
CA SER A 113 10.96 -9.06 -12.27
C SER A 113 10.92 -8.03 -11.14
N TYR A 114 11.89 -8.09 -10.22
CA TYR A 114 11.96 -7.16 -9.08
C TYR A 114 12.02 -5.69 -9.53
N GLU A 115 12.51 -5.40 -10.75
CA GLU A 115 12.55 -4.08 -11.36
C GLU A 115 11.18 -3.59 -11.86
N LYS A 116 10.21 -4.51 -12.01
CA LYS A 116 8.82 -4.24 -12.42
C LYS A 116 7.80 -4.55 -11.32
N ASP A 117 8.26 -5.06 -10.17
CA ASP A 117 7.42 -5.36 -9.00
C ASP A 117 7.04 -4.06 -8.26
N VAL A 118 6.05 -3.38 -8.79
CA VAL A 118 5.59 -2.07 -8.27
C VAL A 118 4.75 -2.16 -6.99
N ASP A 119 4.43 -3.37 -6.53
CA ASP A 119 3.88 -3.62 -5.18
C ASP A 119 4.97 -3.88 -4.12
N ALA A 120 6.23 -4.08 -4.57
CA ALA A 120 7.40 -4.35 -3.74
C ALA A 120 7.26 -5.60 -2.83
N PHE A 121 6.69 -6.68 -3.37
CA PHE A 121 6.51 -7.94 -2.65
C PHE A 121 7.59 -8.99 -3.01
N HIS A 122 8.34 -8.77 -4.08
CA HIS A 122 9.44 -9.63 -4.46
C HIS A 122 10.52 -9.65 -3.36
N PRO A 123 11.09 -10.83 -3.00
CA PRO A 123 12.07 -10.93 -1.92
C PRO A 123 13.27 -9.99 -2.03
N ILE A 124 13.72 -9.67 -3.24
CA ILE A 124 14.79 -8.67 -3.47
C ILE A 124 14.34 -7.29 -3.00
N ASN A 125 13.13 -6.83 -3.38
CA ASN A 125 12.60 -5.54 -2.95
C ASN A 125 12.37 -5.50 -1.43
N VAL A 126 11.87 -6.59 -0.85
CA VAL A 126 11.74 -6.72 0.61
C VAL A 126 13.10 -6.63 1.31
N GLY A 127 14.13 -7.28 0.77
CA GLY A 127 15.50 -7.19 1.27
C GLY A 127 16.07 -5.77 1.17
N LYS A 128 15.83 -5.08 0.06
CA LYS A 128 16.22 -3.68 -0.13
C LYS A 128 15.54 -2.75 0.88
N ILE A 129 14.25 -2.97 1.20
CA ILE A 129 13.56 -2.22 2.25
C ILE A 129 14.23 -2.44 3.61
N MET A 130 14.62 -3.68 3.92
CA MET A 130 15.25 -4.00 5.19
C MET A 130 16.57 -3.25 5.41
N ILE A 131 17.37 -3.06 4.36
CA ILE A 131 18.68 -2.38 4.42
C ILE A 131 18.62 -0.89 4.10
N GLY A 132 17.45 -0.34 3.72
CA GLY A 132 17.27 1.07 3.39
C GLY A 132 17.70 1.46 1.96
N ASP A 133 17.96 0.50 1.07
CA ASP A 133 18.35 0.69 -0.34
C ASP A 133 17.19 0.33 -1.28
N PHE A 134 16.05 0.95 -1.08
CA PHE A 134 14.82 0.60 -1.80
C PHE A 134 14.54 1.51 -2.99
N ASP A 135 14.05 0.90 -4.05
CA ASP A 135 13.55 1.57 -5.26
C ASP A 135 12.03 1.74 -5.20
N PHE A 136 11.37 0.69 -4.71
CA PHE A 136 9.92 0.63 -4.52
C PHE A 136 9.60 0.33 -3.07
N LEU A 137 8.45 0.83 -2.65
CA LEU A 137 7.88 0.57 -1.33
C LEU A 137 6.49 -0.05 -1.50
N PRO A 138 6.10 -1.01 -0.66
CA PRO A 138 4.74 -1.53 -0.68
C PRO A 138 3.73 -0.39 -0.61
N CYS A 139 2.72 -0.43 -1.49
CA CYS A 139 1.87 0.72 -1.76
C CYS A 139 1.15 1.26 -0.53
N THR A 140 0.67 0.39 0.37
CA THR A 140 -0.01 0.82 1.60
C THR A 140 0.95 1.49 2.59
N PRO A 141 2.08 0.90 2.97
CA PRO A 141 3.10 1.57 3.79
C PRO A 141 3.61 2.88 3.21
N ALA A 142 3.91 2.93 1.92
CA ALA A 142 4.34 4.15 1.23
C ALA A 142 3.27 5.25 1.31
N GLY A 143 2.01 4.87 1.14
CA GLY A 143 0.87 5.78 1.27
C GLY A 143 0.75 6.36 2.68
N ILE A 144 0.98 5.56 3.71
CA ILE A 144 0.97 6.02 5.10
C ILE A 144 2.11 7.00 5.36
N MET A 145 3.33 6.70 4.88
CA MET A 145 4.46 7.63 5.02
C MET A 145 4.17 8.97 4.33
N GLU A 146 3.55 8.96 3.15
CA GLU A 146 3.14 10.19 2.46
C GLU A 146 2.05 10.94 3.23
N MET A 147 1.10 10.24 3.87
CA MET A 147 0.08 10.87 4.73
C MET A 147 0.74 11.58 5.93
N LEU A 148 1.65 10.91 6.64
CA LEU A 148 2.38 11.51 7.76
C LEU A 148 3.18 12.74 7.32
N ARG A 149 3.88 12.63 6.18
CA ARG A 149 4.65 13.74 5.60
C ARG A 149 3.76 14.93 5.22
N TYR A 150 2.64 14.67 4.54
CA TYR A 150 1.71 15.71 4.08
C TYR A 150 1.11 16.49 5.25
N GLU A 151 0.75 15.78 6.33
CA GLU A 151 0.17 16.35 7.53
C GLU A 151 1.22 17.02 8.46
N GLY A 152 2.52 16.94 8.12
CA GLY A 152 3.60 17.47 8.93
C GLY A 152 3.77 16.72 10.27
N ILE A 153 3.39 15.45 10.32
CA ILE A 153 3.51 14.64 11.53
C ILE A 153 4.96 14.18 11.67
N GLU A 154 5.60 14.62 12.74
CA GLU A 154 6.98 14.24 13.04
C GLU A 154 7.06 12.77 13.46
N THR A 155 8.00 12.03 12.86
CA THR A 155 8.27 10.63 13.16
C THR A 155 9.51 10.42 14.00
N LYS A 156 10.50 11.33 13.87
CA LYS A 156 11.80 11.22 14.53
C LYS A 156 11.68 11.21 16.05
N GLY A 157 12.27 10.19 16.66
CA GLY A 157 12.26 10.00 18.12
C GLY A 157 10.91 9.59 18.71
N LYS A 158 9.89 9.32 17.88
CA LYS A 158 8.57 8.89 18.34
C LYS A 158 8.51 7.40 18.58
N ASN A 159 7.68 6.99 19.54
CA ASN A 159 7.32 5.59 19.76
C ASN A 159 6.24 5.20 18.76
N TYR A 160 6.58 4.29 17.85
CA TYR A 160 5.71 3.75 16.83
C TYR A 160 5.30 2.33 17.19
N VAL A 161 4.00 2.08 17.21
CA VAL A 161 3.46 0.74 17.40
C VAL A 161 2.63 0.34 16.17
N VAL A 162 2.96 -0.79 15.58
CA VAL A 162 2.15 -1.40 14.52
C VAL A 162 1.51 -2.69 15.03
N ILE A 163 0.18 -2.75 14.95
CA ILE A 163 -0.57 -3.96 15.27
C ILE A 163 -0.83 -4.70 13.96
N GLY A 164 -0.07 -5.75 13.72
CA GLY A 164 -0.05 -6.54 12.50
C GLY A 164 1.37 -6.85 12.05
N ARG A 165 1.58 -8.05 11.46
CA ARG A 165 2.90 -8.50 10.99
C ARG A 165 2.87 -9.14 9.61
N SER A 166 1.94 -8.70 8.77
CA SER A 166 1.87 -9.16 7.39
C SER A 166 3.10 -8.73 6.60
N ASN A 167 3.43 -9.48 5.55
CA ASN A 167 4.54 -9.12 4.65
C ASN A 167 4.22 -7.89 3.80
N ILE A 168 2.92 -7.60 3.61
CA ILE A 168 2.45 -6.53 2.72
C ILE A 168 2.22 -5.19 3.43
N VAL A 169 2.04 -5.19 4.77
CA VAL A 169 1.80 -3.96 5.55
C VAL A 169 2.67 -3.91 6.80
N GLY A 170 2.45 -4.81 7.78
CA GLY A 170 3.00 -4.65 9.13
C GLY A 170 4.52 -4.62 9.18
N LYS A 171 5.19 -5.58 8.56
CA LYS A 171 6.66 -5.64 8.52
C LYS A 171 7.28 -4.48 7.74
N PRO A 172 6.86 -4.21 6.47
CA PRO A 172 7.44 -3.08 5.74
C PRO A 172 7.16 -1.74 6.41
N MET A 173 5.96 -1.54 6.98
CA MET A 173 5.65 -0.33 7.71
C MET A 173 6.59 -0.10 8.89
N ALA A 174 6.89 -1.15 9.64
CA ALA A 174 7.84 -1.08 10.75
C ALA A 174 9.25 -0.68 10.29
N MET A 175 9.71 -1.21 9.15
CA MET A 175 11.01 -0.83 8.59
C MET A 175 11.02 0.63 8.11
N LEU A 176 9.97 1.09 7.45
CA LEU A 176 9.89 2.49 7.00
C LEU A 176 9.91 3.47 8.18
N MET A 177 9.22 3.16 9.28
CA MET A 177 9.25 3.99 10.48
C MET A 177 10.60 3.94 11.19
N LEU A 178 11.28 2.79 11.17
CA LEU A 178 12.66 2.69 11.67
C LEU A 178 13.60 3.58 10.86
N HIS A 179 13.50 3.56 9.52
CA HIS A 179 14.28 4.44 8.64
C HIS A 179 13.91 5.93 8.79
N ALA A 180 12.71 6.22 9.33
CA ALA A 180 12.27 7.56 9.69
C ALA A 180 12.62 7.96 11.13
N ASP A 181 13.63 7.32 11.73
CA ASP A 181 14.18 7.57 13.07
C ASP A 181 13.18 7.34 14.23
N SER A 182 12.16 6.49 14.05
CA SER A 182 11.23 6.11 15.11
C SER A 182 11.75 4.92 15.93
N THR A 183 11.34 4.80 17.20
CA THR A 183 11.44 3.56 17.97
C THR A 183 10.23 2.70 17.64
N VAL A 184 10.44 1.47 17.15
CA VAL A 184 9.37 0.66 16.55
C VAL A 184 9.08 -0.59 17.35
N THR A 185 7.80 -0.83 17.63
CA THR A 185 7.29 -2.08 18.22
C THR A 185 6.27 -2.73 17.28
N ILE A 186 6.49 -4.00 16.93
CA ILE A 186 5.53 -4.81 16.14
C ILE A 186 4.73 -5.70 17.09
N CYS A 187 3.41 -5.52 17.09
CA CYS A 187 2.47 -6.35 17.84
C CYS A 187 1.71 -7.31 16.93
N HIS A 188 1.31 -8.44 17.50
CA HIS A 188 0.59 -9.48 16.78
C HIS A 188 -0.28 -10.34 17.71
N SER A 189 -1.00 -11.32 17.21
CA SER A 189 -1.93 -12.17 17.96
C SER A 189 -1.32 -12.97 19.14
N ARG A 190 0.01 -12.99 19.28
CA ARG A 190 0.73 -13.63 20.39
C ARG A 190 1.38 -12.61 21.35
N THR A 191 1.21 -11.31 21.09
CA THR A 191 1.73 -10.25 21.95
C THR A 191 0.98 -10.25 23.28
N LYS A 192 1.72 -10.31 24.37
CA LYS A 192 1.17 -10.11 25.72
C LYS A 192 1.11 -8.62 26.02
N ASN A 193 0.20 -8.21 26.90
CA ASN A 193 0.05 -6.82 27.33
C ASN A 193 -0.08 -5.83 26.18
N LEU A 194 -0.87 -6.22 25.15
CA LEU A 194 -1.05 -5.41 23.94
C LEU A 194 -1.54 -4.00 24.25
N LYS A 195 -2.47 -3.86 25.19
CA LYS A 195 -3.03 -2.58 25.61
C LYS A 195 -1.97 -1.63 26.15
N GLU A 196 -1.13 -2.09 27.06
CA GLU A 196 -0.06 -1.29 27.67
C GLU A 196 0.96 -0.84 26.62
N ILE A 197 1.29 -1.72 25.66
CA ILE A 197 2.20 -1.38 24.57
C ILE A 197 1.57 -0.29 23.69
N CYS A 198 0.30 -0.42 23.35
CA CYS A 198 -0.41 0.57 22.53
C CYS A 198 -0.54 1.93 23.23
N LEU A 199 -0.76 1.96 24.55
CA LEU A 199 -0.79 3.18 25.35
C LEU A 199 0.57 3.93 25.39
N GLY A 200 1.67 3.26 25.04
CA GLY A 200 2.99 3.90 24.87
C GLY A 200 3.23 4.53 23.49
N ALA A 201 2.31 4.35 22.54
CA ALA A 201 2.51 4.77 21.15
C ALA A 201 2.21 6.26 20.94
N ASP A 202 3.15 6.99 20.34
CA ASP A 202 2.91 8.32 19.78
C ASP A 202 2.21 8.22 18.43
N ILE A 203 2.55 7.16 17.67
CA ILE A 203 1.91 6.82 16.38
C ILE A 203 1.49 5.35 16.46
N LEU A 204 0.19 5.09 16.35
CA LEU A 204 -0.40 3.76 16.37
C LEU A 204 -0.96 3.39 15.01
N ILE A 205 -0.53 2.26 14.46
CA ILE A 205 -1.07 1.72 13.20
C ILE A 205 -1.81 0.42 13.45
N ALA A 206 -3.08 0.38 13.07
CA ALA A 206 -3.93 -0.80 13.13
C ALA A 206 -4.00 -1.49 11.75
N ALA A 207 -3.50 -2.72 11.65
CA ALA A 207 -3.46 -3.51 10.44
C ALA A 207 -3.72 -5.01 10.75
N VAL A 208 -4.84 -5.29 11.43
CA VAL A 208 -5.22 -6.63 11.91
C VAL A 208 -6.34 -7.30 11.12
N GLY A 209 -7.11 -6.51 10.34
CA GLY A 209 -8.27 -7.00 9.58
C GLY A 209 -9.42 -7.45 10.49
N LYS A 210 -9.63 -6.76 11.60
CA LYS A 210 -10.73 -7.02 12.55
C LYS A 210 -11.42 -5.71 12.90
N ALA A 211 -12.70 -5.62 12.59
CA ALA A 211 -13.51 -4.43 12.86
C ALA A 211 -13.47 -4.01 14.32
N ASN A 212 -13.22 -2.71 14.56
CA ASN A 212 -13.24 -2.07 15.87
C ASN A 212 -12.36 -2.75 16.95
N PHE A 213 -11.26 -3.37 16.51
CA PHE A 213 -10.34 -4.09 17.40
C PHE A 213 -9.59 -3.15 18.34
N VAL A 214 -9.17 -1.97 17.84
CA VAL A 214 -8.48 -0.95 18.63
C VAL A 214 -9.52 -0.02 19.26
N THR A 215 -9.66 -0.13 20.57
CA THR A 215 -10.61 0.65 21.37
C THR A 215 -9.93 1.86 22.01
N ALA A 216 -10.72 2.83 22.47
CA ALA A 216 -10.22 4.08 23.05
C ALA A 216 -9.28 3.87 24.24
N ASP A 217 -9.52 2.86 25.05
CA ASP A 217 -8.68 2.51 26.21
C ASP A 217 -7.32 1.87 25.84
N MET A 218 -7.07 1.62 24.56
CA MET A 218 -5.79 1.19 23.99
C MET A 218 -4.97 2.34 23.39
N VAL A 219 -5.53 3.54 23.28
CA VAL A 219 -4.90 4.67 22.59
C VAL A 219 -4.38 5.70 23.61
N LYS A 220 -3.11 6.08 23.48
CA LYS A 220 -2.52 7.18 24.27
C LYS A 220 -3.21 8.50 23.91
N GLU A 221 -3.52 9.32 24.90
CA GLU A 221 -4.04 10.66 24.65
C GLU A 221 -3.07 11.48 23.79
N GLY A 222 -3.61 12.08 22.73
CA GLY A 222 -2.83 12.85 21.76
C GLY A 222 -2.08 12.01 20.71
N ALA A 223 -2.19 10.69 20.71
CA ALA A 223 -1.56 9.85 19.69
C ALA A 223 -2.12 10.11 18.27
N VAL A 224 -1.29 9.87 17.27
CA VAL A 224 -1.74 9.76 15.86
C VAL A 224 -2.16 8.32 15.59
N VAL A 225 -3.36 8.13 15.04
CA VAL A 225 -3.92 6.79 14.77
C VAL A 225 -4.16 6.60 13.28
N ILE A 226 -3.51 5.62 12.70
CA ILE A 226 -3.67 5.23 11.29
C ILE A 226 -4.38 3.89 11.22
N ASP A 227 -5.56 3.87 10.65
CA ASP A 227 -6.37 2.68 10.45
C ASP A 227 -6.20 2.16 9.02
N VAL A 228 -5.57 0.99 8.89
CA VAL A 228 -5.37 0.30 7.61
C VAL A 228 -6.49 -0.71 7.34
N GLY A 229 -7.28 -1.03 8.36
CA GLY A 229 -8.35 -2.02 8.27
C GLY A 229 -9.39 -1.67 7.22
N MET A 230 -9.88 -2.69 6.55
CA MET A 230 -11.02 -2.56 5.65
C MET A 230 -11.93 -3.77 5.87
N ASN A 231 -12.88 -3.60 6.75
CA ASN A 231 -13.83 -4.62 7.14
C ASN A 231 -15.24 -4.25 6.64
N ARG A 232 -16.11 -5.23 6.58
CA ARG A 232 -17.52 -5.02 6.25
C ARG A 232 -18.38 -5.60 7.37
N VAL A 233 -19.11 -4.74 8.07
CA VAL A 233 -20.07 -5.11 9.13
C VAL A 233 -21.43 -4.58 8.72
N ASP A 234 -22.44 -5.43 8.68
CA ASP A 234 -23.82 -5.09 8.27
C ASP A 234 -23.88 -4.31 6.95
N GLY A 235 -23.05 -4.70 5.97
CA GLY A 235 -22.98 -4.06 4.67
C GLY A 235 -22.20 -2.74 4.63
N LYS A 236 -21.81 -2.17 5.76
CA LYS A 236 -21.04 -0.92 5.86
C LYS A 236 -19.54 -1.20 5.99
N LEU A 237 -18.73 -0.34 5.37
CA LEU A 237 -17.27 -0.38 5.53
C LEU A 237 -16.88 0.25 6.87
N CYS A 238 -15.99 -0.41 7.59
CA CYS A 238 -15.38 0.10 8.81
C CYS A 238 -13.91 -0.35 8.89
N GLY A 239 -13.14 0.30 9.74
CA GLY A 239 -11.75 -0.02 9.98
C GLY A 239 -11.51 -1.02 11.11
N ASP A 240 -10.25 -1.14 11.47
CA ASP A 240 -9.80 -1.89 12.64
C ASP A 240 -9.94 -1.09 13.94
N VAL A 241 -10.15 0.22 13.85
CA VAL A 241 -10.24 1.15 14.97
C VAL A 241 -11.70 1.51 15.26
N ASP A 242 -12.08 1.54 16.53
CA ASP A 242 -13.33 2.13 17.01
C ASP A 242 -13.27 3.65 16.84
N TYR A 243 -13.54 4.08 15.61
CA TYR A 243 -13.36 5.46 15.17
C TYR A 243 -14.11 6.46 16.06
N GLU A 244 -15.39 6.17 16.37
CA GLU A 244 -16.28 7.09 17.10
C GLU A 244 -15.73 7.43 18.50
N ASN A 245 -15.11 6.49 19.17
CA ASN A 245 -14.55 6.70 20.50
C ASN A 245 -13.10 7.21 20.43
N VAL A 246 -12.27 6.65 19.53
CA VAL A 246 -10.84 6.99 19.42
C VAL A 246 -10.62 8.42 18.92
N GLN A 247 -11.49 8.96 18.05
CA GLN A 247 -11.38 10.36 17.58
C GLN A 247 -11.43 11.41 18.70
N ASN A 248 -11.94 11.05 19.87
CA ASN A 248 -12.02 11.98 21.02
C ASN A 248 -10.73 12.01 21.83
N ILE A 249 -9.83 11.05 21.63
CA ILE A 249 -8.56 10.85 22.38
C ILE A 249 -7.36 11.16 21.51
N ALA A 250 -7.37 10.72 20.26
CA ALA A 250 -6.29 10.94 19.30
C ALA A 250 -6.11 12.43 18.95
N SER A 251 -4.88 12.82 18.59
CA SER A 251 -4.62 14.15 18.00
C SER A 251 -4.97 14.18 16.50
N ALA A 252 -4.74 13.06 15.80
CA ALA A 252 -5.07 12.89 14.40
C ALA A 252 -5.46 11.43 14.12
N ILE A 253 -6.39 11.22 13.18
CA ILE A 253 -6.90 9.88 12.86
C ILE A 253 -7.30 9.78 11.38
N THR A 254 -7.09 8.60 10.78
CA THR A 254 -7.61 8.30 9.43
C THR A 254 -9.04 7.75 9.50
N PRO A 255 -9.96 8.20 8.65
CA PRO A 255 -11.29 7.60 8.53
C PRO A 255 -11.26 6.32 7.69
N VAL A 256 -12.23 5.43 7.90
CA VAL A 256 -12.50 4.29 7.01
C VAL A 256 -14.01 4.30 6.66
N PRO A 257 -14.34 4.45 5.37
CA PRO A 257 -13.49 4.65 4.19
C PRO A 257 -12.92 6.07 4.07
N GLY A 258 -11.89 6.23 3.22
CA GLY A 258 -11.38 7.55 2.84
C GLY A 258 -10.01 7.92 3.41
N GLY A 259 -9.46 7.09 4.31
CA GLY A 259 -8.09 7.23 4.83
C GLY A 259 -7.04 6.55 3.93
N VAL A 260 -6.49 5.42 4.37
CA VAL A 260 -5.36 4.74 3.71
C VAL A 260 -5.69 4.19 2.31
N GLY A 261 -6.92 3.69 2.09
CA GLY A 261 -7.30 3.05 0.82
C GLY A 261 -7.02 3.87 -0.45
N PRO A 262 -7.41 5.15 -0.54
CA PRO A 262 -7.10 6.01 -1.69
C PRO A 262 -5.60 6.17 -1.97
N MET A 263 -4.77 6.14 -0.93
CA MET A 263 -3.33 6.29 -1.06
C MET A 263 -2.67 5.08 -1.74
N THR A 264 -3.16 3.87 -1.49
CA THR A 264 -2.59 2.64 -2.08
C THR A 264 -2.57 2.71 -3.61
N ILE A 265 -3.64 3.24 -4.24
CA ILE A 265 -3.69 3.39 -5.70
C ILE A 265 -2.74 4.50 -6.17
N ALA A 266 -2.68 5.63 -5.47
CA ALA A 266 -1.81 6.73 -5.85
C ALA A 266 -0.32 6.34 -5.74
N THR A 267 0.07 5.61 -4.71
CA THR A 267 1.44 5.12 -4.54
C THR A 267 1.82 4.03 -5.53
N LEU A 268 0.87 3.19 -5.98
CA LEU A 268 1.10 2.27 -7.09
C LEU A 268 1.47 3.03 -8.38
N MET A 269 0.78 4.12 -8.67
CA MET A 269 1.13 4.99 -9.82
C MET A 269 2.51 5.65 -9.64
N GLN A 270 2.83 6.07 -8.42
CA GLN A 270 4.17 6.60 -8.10
C GLN A 270 5.27 5.56 -8.32
N ASN A 271 5.07 4.32 -7.88
CA ASN A 271 6.04 3.23 -8.12
C ASN A 271 6.19 2.92 -9.61
N THR A 272 5.10 2.92 -10.37
CA THR A 272 5.13 2.72 -11.83
C THR A 272 5.91 3.85 -12.53
N LEU A 273 5.72 5.09 -12.12
CA LEU A 273 6.49 6.24 -12.59
C LEU A 273 7.98 6.11 -12.25
N THR A 274 8.30 5.68 -11.03
CA THR A 274 9.68 5.43 -10.58
C THR A 274 10.33 4.34 -11.42
N ALA A 275 9.63 3.22 -11.67
CA ALA A 275 10.11 2.15 -12.53
C ALA A 275 10.44 2.65 -13.96
N ALA A 276 9.56 3.46 -14.54
CA ALA A 276 9.79 4.05 -15.85
C ALA A 276 11.01 4.98 -15.87
N LYS A 277 11.20 5.81 -14.84
CA LYS A 277 12.35 6.68 -14.72
C LYS A 277 13.66 5.90 -14.60
N ARG A 278 13.70 4.87 -13.74
CA ARG A 278 14.91 4.04 -13.54
C ARG A 278 15.30 3.28 -14.80
N LYS A 279 14.33 2.64 -15.47
CA LYS A 279 14.59 1.94 -16.73
C LYS A 279 15.21 2.84 -17.80
N ASN A 280 14.91 4.13 -17.78
CA ASN A 280 15.40 5.11 -18.73
C ASN A 280 16.58 5.95 -18.20
N GLY A 281 17.18 5.58 -17.08
CA GLY A 281 18.37 6.26 -16.51
C GLY A 281 18.11 7.71 -16.07
N ILE A 282 16.89 8.02 -15.63
CA ILE A 282 16.47 9.36 -15.15
C ILE A 282 16.56 9.44 -13.62
N LEU A 283 16.57 8.28 -12.94
CA LEU A 283 16.82 8.12 -11.51
C LEU A 283 17.97 7.16 -11.29
#